data_49c857205dbe28799a6c0508c49e767a
#
_entry.id   49c857205dbe28799a6c0508c49e767a
#
_cell.length_a   1.000
_cell.length_b   1.000
_cell.length_c   1.000
_cell.angle_alpha   90.00
_cell.angle_beta   90.00
_cell.angle_gamma   90.00
#
_symmetry.space_group_name_H-M   'P 1'
#
loop_
_entity.id
_entity.type
_entity.pdbx_description
1 polymer ?
#
loop_
_entity_poly.entity_id
_entity_poly.type
_entity_poly.pdbx_seq_one_letter_code
_entity_poly.pdbx_strand_id
1 'polypeptide(L)'
;MLKTTALKTARRALLCLLPLPLALPLHAEQVGEVGVDWVGNDIVIEAVADPKVEGVTCHIAYFERGLIDRLSKGNWFEDPSNASIACRQTGPITIGDIDRDEDGEDVFSTSRSIILKSLRVKRIYDEGNQTLIYLAHAAELADGSAKLAVSTVPLYGTEVTWKD
;
A
#
# COMPACT_ATOMS: atom_id res chain seq x y z
N MET A 1 -10.85 -35.99 -72.27
CA MET A 1 -10.36 -36.37 -70.89
C MET A 1 -9.68 -35.18 -70.26
N LEU A 2 -10.45 -34.39 -69.52
CA LEU A 2 -9.89 -33.26 -68.76
C LEU A 2 -9.81 -33.68 -67.30
N LYS A 3 -8.60 -33.61 -66.69
CA LYS A 3 -8.36 -33.81 -65.25
C LYS A 3 -8.42 -32.49 -64.58
N THR A 4 -9.40 -32.30 -63.71
CA THR A 4 -9.56 -31.10 -62.87
C THR A 4 -8.75 -31.28 -61.61
N THR A 5 -7.73 -30.41 -61.38
CA THR A 5 -6.91 -30.40 -60.22
C THR A 5 -7.51 -29.46 -59.19
N ALA A 6 -7.94 -29.96 -58.02
CA ALA A 6 -8.50 -29.18 -56.93
C ALA A 6 -7.39 -28.54 -56.08
N LEU A 7 -7.37 -27.21 -56.01
CA LEU A 7 -6.45 -26.41 -55.22
C LEU A 7 -6.97 -26.33 -53.78
N LYS A 8 -6.26 -26.96 -52.81
CA LYS A 8 -6.55 -26.88 -51.38
C LYS A 8 -5.98 -25.57 -50.79
N THR A 9 -6.84 -24.62 -50.50
CA THR A 9 -6.50 -23.38 -49.82
C THR A 9 -6.35 -23.65 -48.31
N ALA A 10 -5.11 -23.63 -47.81
CA ALA A 10 -4.82 -23.72 -46.37
C ALA A 10 -5.08 -22.35 -45.71
N ARG A 11 -6.13 -22.24 -44.91
CA ARG A 11 -6.36 -21.08 -44.03
C ARG A 11 -5.38 -21.12 -42.86
N ARG A 12 -4.37 -20.25 -42.87
CA ARG A 12 -3.55 -19.99 -41.70
C ARG A 12 -4.33 -19.15 -40.70
N ALA A 13 -4.73 -19.79 -39.60
CA ALA A 13 -5.29 -19.07 -38.45
C ALA A 13 -4.15 -18.30 -37.75
N LEU A 14 -4.19 -16.97 -37.84
CA LEU A 14 -3.28 -16.07 -37.12
C LEU A 14 -3.79 -15.97 -35.70
N LEU A 15 -3.10 -16.67 -34.76
CA LEU A 15 -3.39 -16.62 -33.34
C LEU A 15 -2.84 -15.29 -32.78
N CYS A 16 -3.69 -14.29 -32.60
CA CYS A 16 -3.33 -13.06 -31.89
C CYS A 16 -3.14 -13.39 -30.42
N LEU A 17 -1.89 -13.52 -29.97
CA LEU A 17 -1.56 -13.47 -28.53
C LEU A 17 -1.79 -12.05 -28.04
N LEU A 18 -2.89 -11.81 -27.33
CA LEU A 18 -3.07 -10.60 -26.54
C LEU A 18 -2.11 -10.67 -25.34
N PRO A 19 -1.29 -9.64 -25.09
CA PRO A 19 -0.48 -9.57 -23.89
C PRO A 19 -1.43 -9.42 -22.68
N LEU A 20 -1.40 -10.41 -21.79
CA LEU A 20 -2.07 -10.34 -20.49
C LEU A 20 -1.35 -9.27 -19.65
N PRO A 21 -2.04 -8.27 -19.10
CA PRO A 21 -1.41 -7.32 -18.20
C PRO A 21 -0.93 -8.09 -16.95
N LEU A 22 0.38 -8.16 -16.73
CA LEU A 22 0.96 -8.62 -15.47
C LEU A 22 0.58 -7.58 -14.42
N ALA A 23 -0.41 -7.87 -13.59
CA ALA A 23 -0.63 -7.12 -12.36
C ALA A 23 0.57 -7.39 -11.43
N LEU A 24 1.46 -6.41 -11.32
CA LEU A 24 2.55 -6.45 -10.34
C LEU A 24 1.92 -6.43 -8.93
N PRO A 25 2.36 -7.31 -8.03
CA PRO A 25 1.89 -7.26 -6.65
C PRO A 25 2.29 -5.92 -6.04
N LEU A 26 1.32 -5.21 -5.47
CA LEU A 26 1.51 -3.94 -4.76
C LEU A 26 2.25 -4.24 -3.44
N HIS A 27 3.56 -4.18 -3.44
CA HIS A 27 4.40 -4.34 -2.24
C HIS A 27 4.74 -2.96 -1.67
N ALA A 28 5.01 -2.90 -0.37
CA ALA A 28 5.70 -1.76 0.21
C ALA A 28 7.10 -1.68 -0.39
N GLU A 29 7.50 -0.50 -0.81
CA GLU A 29 8.82 -0.23 -1.38
C GLU A 29 9.60 0.63 -0.39
N GLN A 30 10.80 0.19 0.02
CA GLN A 30 11.68 1.02 0.80
C GLN A 30 12.23 2.14 -0.09
N VAL A 31 11.88 3.38 0.23
CA VAL A 31 12.25 4.58 -0.53
C VAL A 31 13.29 5.43 0.15
N GLY A 32 13.58 5.13 1.43
CA GLY A 32 14.60 5.87 2.18
C GLY A 32 15.06 5.12 3.42
N GLU A 33 16.29 5.42 3.82
CA GLU A 33 16.91 4.91 5.04
C GLU A 33 17.84 5.99 5.59
N VAL A 34 17.74 6.25 6.89
CA VAL A 34 18.57 7.24 7.58
C VAL A 34 19.21 6.58 8.79
N GLY A 35 20.52 6.41 8.76
CA GLY A 35 21.29 5.94 9.90
C GLY A 35 21.20 6.92 11.07
N VAL A 36 20.83 6.42 12.24
CA VAL A 36 20.68 7.24 13.46
C VAL A 36 21.83 7.01 14.43
N ASP A 37 22.34 5.78 14.47
CA ASP A 37 23.46 5.44 15.34
C ASP A 37 24.40 4.40 14.68
N TRP A 38 25.54 4.17 15.33
CA TRP A 38 26.56 3.23 14.85
C TRP A 38 26.26 1.76 15.21
N VAL A 39 25.17 1.48 15.93
CA VAL A 39 24.72 0.13 16.33
C VAL A 39 23.70 -0.45 15.36
N GLY A 40 23.32 0.31 14.31
CA GLY A 40 22.41 -0.12 13.26
C GLY A 40 20.93 0.03 13.63
N ASN A 41 20.59 1.09 14.39
CA ASN A 41 19.22 1.55 14.53
C ASN A 41 18.98 2.62 13.47
N ASP A 42 18.17 2.31 12.47
CA ASP A 42 17.96 3.16 11.32
C ASP A 42 16.50 3.60 11.23
N ILE A 43 16.25 4.74 10.61
CA ILE A 43 14.90 5.15 10.24
C ILE A 43 14.69 4.68 8.82
N VAL A 44 13.73 3.78 8.64
CA VAL A 44 13.30 3.30 7.33
C VAL A 44 12.04 4.03 6.90
N ILE A 45 11.97 4.38 5.60
CA ILE A 45 10.79 4.97 4.98
C ILE A 45 10.31 4.04 3.88
N GLU A 46 9.08 3.57 4.00
CA GLU A 46 8.41 2.76 3.00
C GLU A 46 7.29 3.54 2.32
N ALA A 47 7.18 3.38 0.99
CA ALA A 47 6.05 3.84 0.22
C ALA A 47 5.07 2.69 0.00
N VAL A 48 3.81 2.91 0.34
CA VAL A 48 2.73 1.92 0.19
C VAL A 48 1.57 2.57 -0.54
N ALA A 49 1.24 2.09 -1.72
CA ALA A 49 0.06 2.56 -2.46
C ALA A 49 -1.22 1.96 -1.88
N ASP A 50 -2.29 2.76 -1.85
CA ASP A 50 -3.60 2.28 -1.42
C ASP A 50 -4.16 1.27 -2.44
N PRO A 51 -4.54 0.05 -2.04
CA PRO A 51 -4.99 -0.98 -2.97
C PRO A 51 -6.36 -0.70 -3.60
N LYS A 52 -7.18 0.13 -2.97
CA LYS A 52 -8.54 0.46 -3.44
C LYS A 52 -8.68 1.91 -3.90
N VAL A 53 -7.66 2.74 -3.67
CA VAL A 53 -7.64 4.15 -4.09
C VAL A 53 -6.39 4.40 -4.94
N GLU A 54 -6.54 4.25 -6.25
CA GLU A 54 -5.47 4.58 -7.19
C GLU A 54 -5.12 6.07 -7.08
N GLY A 55 -3.85 6.39 -7.26
CA GLY A 55 -3.37 7.77 -7.17
C GLY A 55 -3.13 8.28 -5.76
N VAL A 56 -3.18 7.41 -4.74
CA VAL A 56 -2.79 7.74 -3.37
C VAL A 56 -1.66 6.82 -2.90
N THR A 57 -0.61 7.42 -2.36
CA THR A 57 0.52 6.72 -1.76
C THR A 57 0.76 7.23 -0.34
N CYS A 58 0.95 6.32 0.59
CA CYS A 58 1.33 6.60 1.95
C CYS A 58 2.81 6.31 2.17
N HIS A 59 3.53 7.23 2.79
CA HIS A 59 4.89 7.03 3.27
C HIS A 59 4.83 6.76 4.77
N ILE A 60 5.36 5.63 5.18
CA ILE A 60 5.42 5.20 6.57
C ILE A 60 6.89 5.23 6.98
N ALA A 61 7.23 6.05 7.97
CA ALA A 61 8.57 6.10 8.56
C ALA A 61 8.54 5.45 9.94
N TYR A 62 9.52 4.59 10.22
CA TYR A 62 9.63 3.88 11.48
C TYR A 62 11.09 3.56 11.80
N PHE A 63 11.38 3.28 13.09
CA PHE A 63 12.68 2.80 13.50
C PHE A 63 12.80 1.30 13.25
N GLU A 64 13.78 0.91 12.46
CA GLU A 64 14.25 -0.47 12.38
C GLU A 64 15.38 -0.68 13.38
N ARG A 65 15.23 -1.69 14.25
CA ARG A 65 16.24 -2.00 15.24
C ARG A 65 17.24 -3.01 14.72
N GLY A 66 18.52 -2.73 14.91
CA GLY A 66 19.60 -3.65 14.61
C GLY A 66 19.47 -4.98 15.38
N LEU A 67 20.01 -6.06 14.81
CA LEU A 67 20.02 -7.39 15.43
C LEU A 67 20.63 -7.39 16.84
N ILE A 68 21.64 -6.55 17.08
CA ILE A 68 22.33 -6.45 18.36
C ILE A 68 21.40 -5.86 19.42
N ASP A 69 20.61 -4.85 19.09
CA ASP A 69 19.66 -4.21 20.00
C ASP A 69 18.51 -5.18 20.35
N ARG A 70 18.00 -5.93 19.37
CA ARG A 70 16.97 -6.97 19.55
C ARG A 70 17.44 -8.08 20.51
N LEU A 71 18.68 -8.56 20.33
CA LEU A 71 19.26 -9.60 21.18
C LEU A 71 19.54 -9.12 22.61
N SER A 72 19.99 -7.86 22.77
CA SER A 72 20.36 -7.32 24.08
C SER A 72 19.16 -6.96 24.96
N LYS A 73 18.04 -6.56 24.36
CA LYS A 73 16.82 -6.12 25.06
C LYS A 73 15.72 -7.20 25.11
N GLY A 74 15.92 -8.34 24.45
CA GLY A 74 14.94 -9.45 24.41
C GLY A 74 13.62 -9.08 23.69
N ASN A 75 13.58 -7.97 22.98
CA ASN A 75 12.40 -7.46 22.33
C ASN A 75 12.49 -7.69 20.81
N TRP A 76 11.78 -8.71 20.32
CA TRP A 76 11.85 -9.17 18.93
C TRP A 76 10.93 -8.40 17.98
N PHE A 77 10.00 -7.60 18.51
CA PHE A 77 9.02 -6.86 17.72
C PHE A 77 9.39 -5.39 17.61
N GLU A 78 9.16 -4.80 16.43
CA GLU A 78 9.27 -3.37 16.24
C GLU A 78 8.28 -2.64 17.15
N ASP A 79 8.72 -1.53 17.74
CA ASP A 79 7.86 -0.68 18.56
C ASP A 79 7.06 0.25 17.62
N PRO A 80 5.74 0.01 17.41
CA PRO A 80 4.92 0.82 16.52
C PRO A 80 4.74 2.26 17.04
N SER A 81 5.12 2.52 18.29
CA SER A 81 4.96 3.82 18.93
C SER A 81 5.81 4.94 18.29
N ASN A 82 6.80 4.59 17.49
CA ASN A 82 7.70 5.52 16.82
C ASN A 82 7.45 5.60 15.30
N ALA A 83 6.32 5.10 14.82
CA ALA A 83 5.94 5.21 13.41
C ALA A 83 5.19 6.52 13.13
N SER A 84 5.39 7.06 11.94
CA SER A 84 4.62 8.17 11.37
C SER A 84 4.08 7.82 10.00
N ILE A 85 2.98 8.48 9.60
CA ILE A 85 2.36 8.28 8.29
C ILE A 85 2.14 9.63 7.60
N ALA A 86 2.41 9.66 6.29
CA ALA A 86 2.09 10.77 5.42
C ALA A 86 1.54 10.26 4.09
N CYS A 87 0.24 10.43 3.86
CA CYS A 87 -0.41 10.04 2.61
C CYS A 87 -0.57 11.25 1.69
N ARG A 88 -0.36 11.05 0.40
CA ARG A 88 -0.43 12.11 -0.61
C ARG A 88 -1.10 11.60 -1.86
N GLN A 89 -1.73 12.52 -2.58
CA GLN A 89 -2.07 12.28 -3.97
C GLN A 89 -0.79 12.21 -4.80
N THR A 90 -0.63 11.12 -5.55
CA THR A 90 0.52 10.85 -6.42
C THR A 90 0.12 10.65 -7.87
N GLY A 91 -1.17 10.72 -8.17
CA GLY A 91 -1.74 10.60 -9.51
C GLY A 91 -3.22 10.98 -9.55
N PRO A 92 -3.91 10.80 -10.68
CA PRO A 92 -5.36 10.91 -10.75
C PRO A 92 -6.01 9.94 -9.75
N ILE A 93 -7.01 10.43 -9.00
CA ILE A 93 -7.65 9.61 -7.97
C ILE A 93 -8.78 8.78 -8.58
N THR A 94 -8.67 7.46 -8.42
CA THR A 94 -9.76 6.54 -8.75
C THR A 94 -10.07 5.70 -7.51
N ILE A 95 -11.30 5.83 -7.00
CA ILE A 95 -11.76 5.15 -5.78
C ILE A 95 -12.57 3.91 -6.19
N GLY A 96 -12.13 2.75 -5.71
CA GLY A 96 -12.84 1.49 -5.88
C GLY A 96 -13.89 1.25 -4.79
N ASP A 97 -14.19 -0.01 -4.53
CA ASP A 97 -15.13 -0.44 -3.49
C ASP A 97 -14.49 -0.28 -2.10
N ILE A 98 -14.60 0.93 -1.53
CA ILE A 98 -14.15 1.27 -0.18
C ILE A 98 -15.28 1.17 0.81
N ASP A 99 -14.94 0.82 2.05
CA ASP A 99 -15.88 0.92 3.16
C ASP A 99 -16.16 2.40 3.49
N ARG A 100 -17.43 2.74 3.70
CA ARG A 100 -17.87 4.11 4.03
C ARG A 100 -18.34 4.25 5.47
N ASP A 101 -18.27 3.17 6.26
CA ASP A 101 -18.62 3.21 7.67
C ASP A 101 -17.63 4.04 8.47
N GLU A 102 -18.08 4.64 9.58
CA GLU A 102 -17.26 5.55 10.40
C GLU A 102 -16.06 4.90 11.05
N ASP A 103 -16.08 3.58 11.22
CA ASP A 103 -14.95 2.82 11.77
C ASP A 103 -13.90 2.44 10.72
N GLY A 104 -14.20 2.66 9.43
CA GLY A 104 -13.30 2.49 8.29
C GLY A 104 -12.78 1.07 8.11
N GLU A 105 -11.91 0.87 7.15
CA GLU A 105 -11.32 -0.43 6.83
C GLU A 105 -9.79 -0.46 6.96
N ASP A 106 -9.25 -1.62 7.30
CA ASP A 106 -7.79 -1.84 7.27
C ASP A 106 -7.29 -1.81 5.82
N VAL A 107 -6.35 -0.90 5.52
CA VAL A 107 -5.89 -0.64 4.15
C VAL A 107 -4.73 -1.54 3.77
N PHE A 108 -3.75 -1.70 4.66
CA PHE A 108 -2.53 -2.43 4.36
C PHE A 108 -2.49 -3.75 5.14
N SER A 109 -2.17 -4.84 4.44
CA SER A 109 -2.00 -6.14 5.07
C SER A 109 -0.58 -6.32 5.62
N THR A 110 -0.45 -7.13 6.66
CA THR A 110 0.83 -7.47 7.30
C THR A 110 1.84 -8.14 6.37
N SER A 111 1.39 -8.67 5.22
CA SER A 111 2.27 -9.29 4.22
C SER A 111 3.03 -8.28 3.37
N ARG A 112 2.69 -6.99 3.44
CA ARG A 112 3.28 -5.93 2.61
C ARG A 112 4.52 -5.30 3.21
N SER A 113 4.61 -5.26 4.54
CA SER A 113 5.73 -4.63 5.25
C SER A 113 5.89 -5.28 6.63
N ILE A 114 7.11 -5.26 7.16
CA ILE A 114 7.43 -5.79 8.48
C ILE A 114 6.76 -4.96 9.57
N ILE A 115 6.72 -3.63 9.42
CA ILE A 115 6.09 -2.74 10.41
C ILE A 115 4.58 -2.97 10.53
N LEU A 116 3.92 -3.37 9.45
CA LEU A 116 2.47 -3.63 9.44
C LEU A 116 2.05 -4.87 10.28
N LYS A 117 3.00 -5.59 10.86
CA LYS A 117 2.70 -6.62 11.87
C LYS A 117 2.28 -6.01 13.20
N SER A 118 2.84 -4.85 13.55
CA SER A 118 2.60 -4.15 14.80
C SER A 118 1.84 -2.83 14.63
N LEU A 119 1.74 -2.32 13.40
CA LEU A 119 1.04 -1.10 13.04
C LEU A 119 -0.16 -1.45 12.16
N ARG A 120 -1.34 -0.90 12.48
CA ARG A 120 -2.53 -0.93 11.64
C ARG A 120 -2.71 0.42 10.98
N VAL A 121 -3.16 0.40 9.74
CA VAL A 121 -3.56 1.62 9.04
C VAL A 121 -4.99 1.45 8.57
N LYS A 122 -5.88 2.28 9.10
CA LYS A 122 -7.29 2.35 8.68
C LYS A 122 -7.49 3.51 7.73
N ARG A 123 -8.31 3.29 6.71
CA ARG A 123 -8.86 4.36 5.88
C ARG A 123 -10.30 4.62 6.29
N ILE A 124 -10.63 5.88 6.54
CA ILE A 124 -11.97 6.37 6.82
C ILE A 124 -12.31 7.39 5.74
N TYR A 125 -13.51 7.31 5.19
CA TYR A 125 -14.00 8.30 4.23
C TYR A 125 -14.90 9.31 4.94
N ASP A 126 -14.39 10.52 5.13
CA ASP A 126 -15.14 11.67 5.60
C ASP A 126 -15.89 12.30 4.40
N GLU A 127 -17.11 11.85 4.16
CA GLU A 127 -17.93 12.30 3.05
C GLU A 127 -18.28 13.78 3.17
N GLY A 128 -18.56 14.26 4.40
CA GLY A 128 -18.94 15.65 4.66
C GLY A 128 -17.85 16.65 4.29
N ASN A 129 -16.59 16.27 4.47
CA ASN A 129 -15.43 17.10 4.15
C ASN A 129 -14.71 16.64 2.86
N GLN A 130 -15.23 15.65 2.16
CA GLN A 130 -14.63 15.07 0.94
C GLN A 130 -13.15 14.76 1.15
N THR A 131 -12.86 13.93 2.15
CA THR A 131 -11.48 13.66 2.59
C THR A 131 -11.30 12.19 2.92
N LEU A 132 -10.21 11.61 2.44
CA LEU A 132 -9.75 10.30 2.92
C LEU A 132 -8.83 10.52 4.12
N ILE A 133 -9.14 9.87 5.23
CA ILE A 133 -8.36 9.90 6.47
C ILE A 133 -7.64 8.55 6.60
N TYR A 134 -6.33 8.60 6.79
CA TYR A 134 -5.50 7.43 7.06
C TYR A 134 -5.01 7.51 8.50
N LEU A 135 -5.53 6.62 9.33
CA LEU A 135 -5.20 6.52 10.75
C LEU A 135 -4.25 5.34 10.98
N ALA A 136 -3.01 5.65 11.31
CA ALA A 136 -2.05 4.64 11.76
C ALA A 136 -2.12 4.53 13.29
N HIS A 137 -2.27 3.30 13.81
CA HIS A 137 -2.29 3.03 15.25
C HIS A 137 -1.61 1.70 15.56
N ALA A 138 -1.18 1.53 16.80
CA ALA A 138 -0.64 0.25 17.26
C ALA A 138 -1.69 -0.86 17.15
N ALA A 139 -1.27 -2.05 16.69
CA ALA A 139 -2.15 -3.23 16.61
C ALA A 139 -2.56 -3.73 18.00
N GLU A 140 -1.68 -3.53 19.00
CA GLU A 140 -1.91 -3.87 20.39
C GLU A 140 -1.51 -2.69 21.28
N LEU A 141 -2.27 -2.47 22.35
CA LEU A 141 -1.94 -1.47 23.35
C LEU A 141 -0.90 -2.05 24.30
N ALA A 142 0.35 -1.63 24.18
CA ALA A 142 1.40 -1.98 25.14
C ALA A 142 1.53 -0.88 26.18
N ASP A 143 1.41 -1.25 27.46
CA ASP A 143 1.74 -0.47 28.68
C ASP A 143 1.55 1.06 28.58
N GLY A 144 0.31 1.51 28.34
CA GLY A 144 -0.09 2.91 28.55
C GLY A 144 0.28 3.90 27.46
N SER A 145 0.78 3.48 26.31
CA SER A 145 1.11 4.35 25.18
C SER A 145 0.41 3.94 23.90
N ALA A 146 -0.86 4.32 23.74
CA ALA A 146 -1.53 4.27 22.45
C ALA A 146 -1.00 5.44 21.59
N LYS A 147 0.02 5.20 20.78
CA LYS A 147 0.46 6.19 19.81
C LYS A 147 -0.31 6.01 18.53
N LEU A 148 -0.75 7.12 17.98
CA LEU A 148 -1.47 7.19 16.73
C LEU A 148 -0.92 8.34 15.87
N ALA A 149 -1.04 8.19 14.56
CA ALA A 149 -0.73 9.22 13.59
C ALA A 149 -1.84 9.29 12.55
N VAL A 150 -2.18 10.51 12.14
CA VAL A 150 -3.24 10.77 11.16
C VAL A 150 -2.62 11.49 9.95
N SER A 151 -3.03 11.04 8.77
CA SER A 151 -2.78 11.74 7.51
C SER A 151 -4.07 11.86 6.72
N THR A 152 -4.25 12.97 6.01
CA THR A 152 -5.46 13.23 5.22
C THR A 152 -5.11 13.50 3.77
N VAL A 153 -5.96 13.02 2.86
CA VAL A 153 -5.90 13.30 1.44
C VAL A 153 -7.22 13.95 1.03
N PRO A 154 -7.22 15.28 0.77
CA PRO A 154 -8.44 15.97 0.37
C PRO A 154 -8.84 15.53 -1.04
N LEU A 155 -10.13 15.34 -1.24
CA LEU A 155 -10.74 15.06 -2.54
C LEU A 155 -11.38 16.33 -3.14
N TYR A 156 -11.60 17.36 -2.31
CA TYR A 156 -12.16 18.62 -2.74
C TYR A 156 -11.26 19.31 -3.79
N GLY A 157 -11.84 19.70 -4.90
CA GLY A 157 -11.10 20.36 -5.98
C GLY A 157 -10.21 19.43 -6.82
N THR A 158 -10.32 18.12 -6.62
CA THR A 158 -9.60 17.10 -7.36
C THR A 158 -10.56 16.33 -8.27
N GLU A 159 -10.13 15.98 -9.49
CA GLU A 159 -10.89 15.01 -10.30
C GLU A 159 -10.83 13.64 -9.65
N VAL A 160 -11.98 13.16 -9.18
CA VAL A 160 -12.13 11.85 -8.57
C VAL A 160 -13.06 10.99 -9.41
N THR A 161 -12.59 9.81 -9.80
CA THR A 161 -13.40 8.81 -10.47
C THR A 161 -13.79 7.73 -9.46
N TRP A 162 -15.07 7.39 -9.39
CA TRP A 162 -15.56 6.25 -8.61
C TRP A 162 -15.74 5.06 -9.55
N LYS A 163 -15.22 3.90 -9.18
CA LYS A 163 -15.48 2.63 -9.85
C LYS A 163 -16.70 1.99 -9.19
N ASP A 164 -17.70 1.68 -9.99
CA ASP A 164 -18.87 0.87 -9.59
C ASP A 164 -18.46 -0.60 -9.39
#